data_6073c187e5fbd9f73107133daf3496c1
#
_entry.id   6073c187e5fbd9f73107133daf3496c1
#
_cell.length_a   1.000
_cell.length_b   1.000
_cell.length_c   1.000
_cell.angle_alpha   90.00
_cell.angle_beta   90.00
_cell.angle_gamma   90.00
#
_symmetry.space_group_name_H-M   'P 1'
#
loop_
_entity.id
_entity.type
_entity.pdbx_description
1 polymer ?
#
loop_
_entity_poly.entity_id
_entity_poly.type
_entity_poly.pdbx_seq_one_letter_code
_entity_poly.pdbx_strand_id
1 'polypeptide(L)'
;MTAETQQIFDTATRTLRPFRPLREGHVSIYLCGATPQSAPHIGHLRSGVAFDIVRRWFAAKGYDVAFVRNVTDIDDKILNKAAEHDRPWWEWVSTYEREFTRAYNTLGVLPPSVEPRATGHVTQMVDYMQRLIDAGFAYASEGSVYFDVAAWTKASDDYGSLSGNRVEEMNQGESDVHGKRGSHDFALWKAAKPGEPSWPTPWGDGRPGWHLECSAMSTWYLGAEFDIHGGGLDLQFPHHENEQAQSHAAGDGFAQYWMHNHWVTMAGEKMSKSLGNVLSIDNMLDAVRPVELRYYLGSAHYRSVLEYSPEALQEAAAGYRRIEDFVHRAGTPESTTWTEGFAQALDDDFSVPRALAEIHNVVREGNKALAAHDTARAGELAAQVRAMAAVLGVDPGVWDDGASKNNGVTEALDVLVGAELERRAAARAEKDWAAADAVREFVFF
;
A
#
# COMPACT_ATOMS: atom_id res chain seq x y z
N MET A 1 -5.52 6.64 -26.51
CA MET A 1 -4.08 6.88 -26.25
C MET A 1 -3.43 5.52 -26.15
N THR A 2 -2.42 5.25 -26.92
CA THR A 2 -1.83 3.92 -27.09
C THR A 2 -0.94 3.55 -25.90
N ALA A 3 -0.88 2.27 -25.55
CA ALA A 3 -0.04 1.70 -24.50
C ALA A 3 1.48 1.95 -24.67
N GLU A 4 1.87 2.49 -25.82
CA GLU A 4 3.27 2.65 -26.23
C GLU A 4 4.07 3.72 -25.46
N THR A 5 3.42 4.53 -24.62
CA THR A 5 4.09 5.64 -23.92
C THR A 5 4.54 5.31 -22.50
N GLN A 6 3.93 4.31 -21.84
CA GLN A 6 4.27 3.98 -20.45
C GLN A 6 5.67 3.38 -20.35
N GLN A 7 6.51 4.00 -19.52
CA GLN A 7 7.81 3.46 -19.10
C GLN A 7 7.74 2.98 -17.66
N ILE A 8 8.43 1.89 -17.34
CA ILE A 8 8.58 1.38 -15.98
C ILE A 8 10.06 1.09 -15.75
N PHE A 9 10.61 1.58 -14.66
CA PHE A 9 11.92 1.15 -14.21
C PHE A 9 11.81 -0.26 -13.64
N ASP A 10 12.39 -1.20 -14.35
CA ASP A 10 12.42 -2.59 -13.96
C ASP A 10 13.66 -2.88 -13.12
N THR A 11 13.48 -3.28 -11.87
CA THR A 11 14.56 -3.54 -10.94
C THR A 11 15.44 -4.70 -11.39
N ALA A 12 14.90 -5.71 -12.06
CA ALA A 12 15.65 -6.85 -12.55
C ALA A 12 16.68 -6.42 -13.62
N THR A 13 16.26 -5.59 -14.56
CA THR A 13 17.16 -5.09 -15.63
C THR A 13 17.88 -3.79 -15.25
N ARG A 14 17.43 -3.10 -14.19
CA ARG A 14 17.92 -1.78 -13.75
C ARG A 14 17.84 -0.70 -14.82
N THR A 15 16.83 -0.81 -15.71
CA THR A 15 16.59 0.11 -16.81
C THR A 15 15.13 0.52 -16.89
N LEU A 16 14.87 1.69 -17.48
CA LEU A 16 13.54 2.05 -17.92
C LEU A 16 13.19 1.22 -19.15
N ARG A 17 12.04 0.58 -19.11
CA ARG A 17 11.53 -0.27 -20.19
C ARG A 17 10.14 0.19 -20.61
N PRO A 18 9.82 0.18 -21.92
CA PRO A 18 8.45 0.36 -22.38
C PRO A 18 7.55 -0.72 -21.77
N PHE A 19 6.45 -0.32 -21.16
CA PHE A 19 5.47 -1.27 -20.64
C PHE A 19 4.68 -1.90 -21.79
N ARG A 20 4.65 -3.21 -21.80
CA ARG A 20 3.85 -4.02 -22.70
C ARG A 20 3.11 -5.06 -21.88
N PRO A 21 1.77 -4.96 -21.77
CA PRO A 21 1.01 -5.93 -21.01
C PRO A 21 1.05 -7.30 -21.70
N LEU A 22 1.06 -8.37 -20.93
CA LEU A 22 0.97 -9.74 -21.43
C LEU A 22 -0.35 -9.99 -22.17
N ARG A 23 -1.40 -9.30 -21.75
CA ARG A 23 -2.72 -9.33 -22.38
C ARG A 23 -3.18 -7.91 -22.68
N GLU A 24 -3.51 -7.65 -23.95
CA GLU A 24 -3.99 -6.34 -24.38
C GLU A 24 -5.21 -5.88 -23.56
N GLY A 25 -5.18 -4.63 -23.11
CA GLY A 25 -6.24 -4.02 -22.29
C GLY A 25 -6.28 -4.48 -20.82
N HIS A 26 -5.39 -5.37 -20.38
CA HIS A 26 -5.31 -5.85 -19.00
C HIS A 26 -3.95 -5.58 -18.39
N VAL A 27 -3.91 -5.38 -17.08
CA VAL A 27 -2.68 -5.30 -16.30
C VAL A 27 -2.84 -6.15 -15.03
N SER A 28 -1.91 -7.05 -14.83
CA SER A 28 -1.84 -7.92 -13.66
C SER A 28 -0.72 -7.47 -12.71
N ILE A 29 -1.06 -7.19 -11.47
CA ILE A 29 -0.13 -6.70 -10.46
C ILE A 29 -0.20 -7.60 -9.22
N TYR A 30 0.92 -8.16 -8.80
CA TYR A 30 1.06 -8.77 -7.49
C TYR A 30 1.90 -7.86 -6.59
N LEU A 31 1.34 -7.47 -5.46
CA LEU A 31 2.03 -6.69 -4.44
C LEU A 31 2.26 -7.56 -3.22
N CYS A 32 3.51 -7.79 -2.84
CA CYS A 32 3.79 -8.41 -1.55
C CYS A 32 3.21 -7.58 -0.42
N GLY A 33 2.26 -8.19 0.28
CA GLY A 33 1.55 -7.58 1.39
C GLY A 33 2.32 -7.65 2.71
N ALA A 34 1.67 -7.24 3.77
CA ALA A 34 2.29 -7.20 5.09
C ALA A 34 2.22 -8.55 5.81
N THR A 35 3.16 -8.76 6.72
CA THR A 35 3.05 -9.72 7.83
C THR A 35 2.45 -8.96 9.02
N PRO A 36 1.17 -9.16 9.36
CA PRO A 36 0.48 -8.39 10.42
C PRO A 36 0.90 -8.86 11.82
N GLN A 37 2.17 -8.71 12.14
CA GLN A 37 2.73 -9.02 13.46
C GLN A 37 2.52 -7.91 14.50
N SER A 38 2.12 -6.72 14.04
CA SER A 38 1.88 -5.51 14.85
C SER A 38 1.21 -4.45 13.98
N ALA A 39 0.77 -3.33 14.58
CA ALA A 39 0.19 -2.18 13.89
C ALA A 39 1.03 -1.73 12.67
N PRO A 40 0.37 -1.26 11.60
CA PRO A 40 1.05 -0.69 10.44
C PRO A 40 1.81 0.58 10.82
N HIS A 41 2.90 0.82 10.14
CA HIS A 41 3.66 2.07 10.22
C HIS A 41 3.70 2.77 8.86
N ILE A 42 4.11 4.02 8.86
CA ILE A 42 4.13 4.90 7.69
C ILE A 42 4.83 4.28 6.45
N GLY A 43 5.85 3.44 6.66
CA GLY A 43 6.53 2.75 5.56
C GLY A 43 5.63 1.76 4.81
N HIS A 44 4.78 1.00 5.53
CA HIS A 44 3.78 0.13 4.91
C HIS A 44 2.75 0.94 4.13
N LEU A 45 2.31 2.07 4.72
CA LEU A 45 1.30 2.93 4.10
C LEU A 45 1.82 3.60 2.85
N ARG A 46 3.10 3.98 2.82
CA ARG A 46 3.74 4.52 1.62
C ARG A 46 3.72 3.52 0.47
N SER A 47 4.06 2.25 0.73
CA SER A 47 3.98 1.20 -0.28
C SER A 47 2.54 1.08 -0.82
N GLY A 48 1.55 1.00 0.08
CA GLY A 48 0.14 0.96 -0.30
C GLY A 48 -0.29 2.14 -1.18
N VAL A 49 0.10 3.37 -0.81
CA VAL A 49 -0.23 4.58 -1.59
C VAL A 49 0.48 4.59 -2.94
N ALA A 50 1.77 4.21 -3.00
CA ALA A 50 2.54 4.18 -4.25
C ALA A 50 1.92 3.23 -5.28
N PHE A 51 1.62 2.00 -4.89
CA PHE A 51 1.02 1.02 -5.80
C PHE A 51 -0.47 1.29 -6.08
N ASP A 52 -1.19 1.98 -5.20
CA ASP A 52 -2.54 2.48 -5.49
C ASP A 52 -2.52 3.55 -6.59
N ILE A 53 -1.52 4.43 -6.63
CA ILE A 53 -1.33 5.41 -7.71
C ILE A 53 -1.01 4.69 -9.03
N VAL A 54 -0.13 3.69 -9.02
CA VAL A 54 0.17 2.86 -10.20
C VAL A 54 -1.12 2.21 -10.75
N ARG A 55 -1.89 1.56 -9.88
CA ARG A 55 -3.18 0.95 -10.23
C ARG A 55 -4.16 1.96 -10.81
N ARG A 56 -4.32 3.13 -10.16
CA ARG A 56 -5.23 4.18 -10.61
C ARG A 56 -4.84 4.74 -11.96
N TRP A 57 -3.55 4.91 -12.22
CA TRP A 57 -3.08 5.39 -13.50
C TRP A 57 -3.40 4.41 -14.63
N PHE A 58 -3.12 3.12 -14.47
CA PHE A 58 -3.50 2.12 -15.45
C PHE A 58 -5.03 2.08 -15.67
N ALA A 59 -5.82 2.11 -14.61
CA ALA A 59 -7.28 2.16 -14.72
C ALA A 59 -7.77 3.42 -15.44
N ALA A 60 -7.19 4.59 -15.16
CA ALA A 60 -7.50 5.85 -15.84
C ALA A 60 -7.16 5.80 -17.34
N LYS A 61 -6.11 5.05 -17.73
CA LYS A 61 -5.77 4.78 -19.14
C LYS A 61 -6.69 3.76 -19.81
N GLY A 62 -7.65 3.18 -19.07
CA GLY A 62 -8.65 2.25 -19.60
C GLY A 62 -8.27 0.78 -19.50
N TYR A 63 -7.22 0.43 -18.76
CA TYR A 63 -6.89 -0.96 -18.47
C TYR A 63 -7.82 -1.56 -17.42
N ASP A 64 -8.17 -2.83 -17.62
CA ASP A 64 -8.71 -3.69 -16.57
C ASP A 64 -7.55 -4.18 -15.69
N VAL A 65 -7.52 -3.78 -14.42
CA VAL A 65 -6.38 -4.02 -13.52
C VAL A 65 -6.73 -5.10 -12.50
N ALA A 66 -6.10 -6.27 -12.63
CA ALA A 66 -6.11 -7.31 -11.62
C ALA A 66 -5.00 -7.03 -10.58
N PHE A 67 -5.40 -6.56 -9.40
CA PHE A 67 -4.47 -6.21 -8.33
C PHE A 67 -4.61 -7.19 -7.16
N VAL A 68 -3.58 -8.01 -6.95
CA VAL A 68 -3.50 -9.00 -5.86
C VAL A 68 -2.52 -8.48 -4.81
N ARG A 69 -2.94 -8.46 -3.54
CA ARG A 69 -2.07 -8.16 -2.40
C ARG A 69 -2.30 -9.21 -1.33
N ASN A 70 -1.28 -9.97 -0.98
CA ASN A 70 -1.42 -11.03 0.01
C ASN A 70 -1.36 -10.52 1.46
N VAL A 71 -1.77 -11.41 2.36
CA VAL A 71 -1.54 -11.31 3.80
C VAL A 71 -0.75 -12.53 4.24
N THR A 72 0.46 -12.32 4.74
CA THR A 72 1.26 -13.36 5.41
C THR A 72 0.72 -13.54 6.82
N ASP A 73 -0.35 -14.34 6.95
CA ASP A 73 -1.07 -14.52 8.20
C ASP A 73 -0.50 -15.63 9.10
N ILE A 74 0.61 -16.24 8.69
CA ILE A 74 1.40 -17.22 9.46
C ILE A 74 2.89 -16.98 9.26
N ASP A 75 3.63 -16.69 10.32
CA ASP A 75 5.07 -16.41 10.29
C ASP A 75 5.66 -16.54 11.70
N ASP A 76 6.96 -16.83 11.82
CA ASP A 76 7.67 -16.91 13.11
C ASP A 76 7.46 -15.67 13.98
N LYS A 77 7.45 -14.49 13.36
CA LYS A 77 7.28 -13.21 14.08
C LYS A 77 5.88 -13.09 14.68
N ILE A 78 4.84 -13.59 13.98
CA ILE A 78 3.46 -13.63 14.50
C ILE A 78 3.38 -14.57 15.69
N LEU A 79 3.91 -15.79 15.54
CA LEU A 79 3.88 -16.80 16.59
C LEU A 79 4.61 -16.31 17.86
N ASN A 80 5.79 -15.73 17.72
CA ASN A 80 6.57 -15.20 18.82
C ASN A 80 5.84 -14.03 19.51
N LYS A 81 5.27 -13.08 18.74
CA LYS A 81 4.54 -11.95 19.32
C LYS A 81 3.25 -12.37 20.02
N ALA A 82 2.52 -13.31 19.48
CA ALA A 82 1.34 -13.86 20.11
C ALA A 82 1.70 -14.55 21.44
N ALA A 83 2.76 -15.36 21.46
CA ALA A 83 3.25 -16.03 22.67
C ALA A 83 3.77 -15.02 23.72
N GLU A 84 4.51 -13.97 23.32
CA GLU A 84 4.96 -12.89 24.22
C GLU A 84 3.80 -12.20 24.96
N HIS A 85 2.60 -12.21 24.37
CA HIS A 85 1.40 -11.55 24.91
C HIS A 85 0.33 -12.53 25.43
N ASP A 86 0.65 -13.81 25.54
CA ASP A 86 -0.25 -14.87 25.96
C ASP A 86 -1.59 -14.86 25.19
N ARG A 87 -1.50 -14.71 23.86
CA ARG A 87 -2.67 -14.69 22.96
C ARG A 87 -2.55 -15.76 21.89
N PRO A 88 -3.68 -16.33 21.42
CA PRO A 88 -3.67 -17.21 20.26
C PRO A 88 -3.15 -16.48 19.00
N TRP A 89 -2.30 -17.13 18.21
CA TRP A 89 -1.69 -16.53 17.02
C TRP A 89 -2.73 -16.02 15.99
N TRP A 90 -3.82 -16.76 15.82
CA TRP A 90 -4.90 -16.39 14.89
C TRP A 90 -5.69 -15.16 15.35
N GLU A 91 -5.82 -14.96 16.66
CA GLU A 91 -6.41 -13.75 17.24
C GLU A 91 -5.49 -12.55 17.06
N TRP A 92 -4.19 -12.76 17.33
CA TRP A 92 -3.15 -11.76 17.17
C TRP A 92 -3.11 -11.22 15.75
N VAL A 93 -2.93 -12.09 14.75
CA VAL A 93 -2.83 -11.70 13.35
C VAL A 93 -4.11 -11.05 12.84
N SER A 94 -5.28 -11.59 13.20
CA SER A 94 -6.57 -11.01 12.79
C SER A 94 -6.80 -9.61 13.35
N THR A 95 -6.25 -9.30 14.52
CA THR A 95 -6.31 -7.95 15.10
C THR A 95 -5.54 -6.95 14.23
N TYR A 96 -4.28 -7.26 13.92
CA TYR A 96 -3.45 -6.36 13.16
C TYR A 96 -3.80 -6.31 11.66
N GLU A 97 -4.30 -7.39 11.09
CA GLU A 97 -4.85 -7.37 9.72
C GLU A 97 -5.98 -6.33 9.60
N ARG A 98 -6.90 -6.27 10.59
CA ARG A 98 -7.94 -5.23 10.61
C ARG A 98 -7.37 -3.83 10.77
N GLU A 99 -6.29 -3.67 11.53
CA GLU A 99 -5.62 -2.37 11.64
C GLU A 99 -4.96 -1.94 10.32
N PHE A 100 -4.34 -2.87 9.58
CA PHE A 100 -3.83 -2.60 8.23
C PHE A 100 -4.96 -2.17 7.30
N THR A 101 -6.07 -2.91 7.28
CA THR A 101 -7.24 -2.59 6.45
C THR A 101 -7.80 -1.21 6.82
N ARG A 102 -7.96 -0.90 8.11
CA ARG A 102 -8.38 0.41 8.59
C ARG A 102 -7.46 1.51 8.10
N ALA A 103 -6.15 1.33 8.23
CA ALA A 103 -5.16 2.32 7.84
C ALA A 103 -5.18 2.59 6.33
N TYR A 104 -5.27 1.55 5.51
CA TYR A 104 -5.41 1.70 4.05
C TYR A 104 -6.71 2.42 3.68
N ASN A 105 -7.83 2.05 4.28
CA ASN A 105 -9.13 2.70 4.04
C ASN A 105 -9.10 4.16 4.45
N THR A 106 -8.50 4.49 5.58
CA THR A 106 -8.33 5.86 6.06
C THR A 106 -7.56 6.73 5.06
N LEU A 107 -6.58 6.16 4.37
CA LEU A 107 -5.83 6.85 3.31
C LEU A 107 -6.47 6.72 1.91
N GLY A 108 -7.67 6.17 1.79
CA GLY A 108 -8.36 6.01 0.51
C GLY A 108 -7.61 5.11 -0.48
N VAL A 109 -6.78 4.18 0.00
CA VAL A 109 -6.17 3.12 -0.81
C VAL A 109 -7.27 2.16 -1.24
N LEU A 110 -7.39 1.91 -2.53
CA LEU A 110 -8.41 1.01 -3.06
C LEU A 110 -8.19 -0.42 -2.54
N PRO A 111 -9.25 -1.14 -2.19
CA PRO A 111 -9.13 -2.55 -1.84
C PRO A 111 -8.56 -3.34 -3.04
N PRO A 112 -7.73 -4.35 -2.83
CA PRO A 112 -7.23 -5.19 -3.92
C PRO A 112 -8.39 -5.96 -4.59
N SER A 113 -8.17 -6.47 -5.80
CA SER A 113 -9.13 -7.35 -6.49
C SER A 113 -9.32 -8.63 -5.69
N VAL A 114 -8.24 -9.12 -5.07
CA VAL A 114 -8.25 -10.20 -4.09
C VAL A 114 -7.13 -9.98 -3.07
N GLU A 115 -7.40 -10.34 -1.81
CA GLU A 115 -6.42 -10.27 -0.71
C GLU A 115 -6.26 -11.67 -0.09
N PRO A 116 -5.44 -12.55 -0.72
CA PRO A 116 -5.29 -13.93 -0.29
C PRO A 116 -4.45 -14.02 1.00
N ARG A 117 -4.83 -14.94 1.88
CA ARG A 117 -4.07 -15.30 3.08
C ARG A 117 -3.24 -16.55 2.83
N ALA A 118 -2.03 -16.59 3.37
CA ALA A 118 -1.13 -17.74 3.26
C ALA A 118 -1.78 -19.02 3.80
N THR A 119 -2.44 -18.96 4.97
CA THR A 119 -3.11 -20.13 5.57
C THR A 119 -4.25 -20.71 4.73
N GLY A 120 -4.85 -19.89 3.86
CA GLY A 120 -5.89 -20.32 2.92
C GLY A 120 -5.37 -21.01 1.66
N HIS A 121 -4.05 -21.07 1.45
CA HIS A 121 -3.42 -21.53 0.20
C HIS A 121 -2.41 -22.66 0.40
N VAL A 122 -2.48 -23.37 1.51
CA VAL A 122 -1.57 -24.48 1.82
C VAL A 122 -1.62 -25.58 0.75
N THR A 123 -2.78 -25.89 0.19
CA THR A 123 -2.90 -26.87 -0.90
C THR A 123 -2.09 -26.45 -2.11
N GLN A 124 -2.19 -25.20 -2.53
CA GLN A 124 -1.43 -24.64 -3.66
C GLN A 124 0.09 -24.66 -3.39
N MET A 125 0.47 -24.39 -2.13
CA MET A 125 1.88 -24.46 -1.72
C MET A 125 2.41 -25.89 -1.76
N VAL A 126 1.62 -26.88 -1.35
CA VAL A 126 1.99 -28.32 -1.45
C VAL A 126 2.19 -28.71 -2.91
N ASP A 127 1.26 -28.36 -3.79
CA ASP A 127 1.39 -28.62 -5.22
C ASP A 127 2.62 -27.94 -5.83
N TYR A 128 2.89 -26.69 -5.39
CA TYR A 128 4.05 -25.94 -5.86
C TYR A 128 5.38 -26.57 -5.41
N MET A 129 5.48 -26.98 -4.14
CA MET A 129 6.64 -27.71 -3.63
C MET A 129 6.86 -29.03 -4.38
N GLN A 130 5.80 -29.77 -4.70
CA GLN A 130 5.92 -31.00 -5.47
C GLN A 130 6.52 -30.73 -6.86
N ARG A 131 6.08 -29.68 -7.55
CA ARG A 131 6.68 -29.27 -8.84
C ARG A 131 8.19 -29.02 -8.72
N LEU A 132 8.62 -28.30 -7.66
CA LEU A 132 10.04 -28.02 -7.41
C LEU A 132 10.84 -29.27 -7.08
N ILE A 133 10.28 -30.22 -6.33
CA ILE A 133 10.91 -31.51 -6.02
C ILE A 133 11.05 -32.34 -7.28
N ASP A 134 9.99 -32.45 -8.10
CA ASP A 134 9.99 -33.20 -9.35
C ASP A 134 10.97 -32.62 -10.38
N ALA A 135 11.16 -31.28 -10.36
CA ALA A 135 12.16 -30.59 -11.17
C ALA A 135 13.61 -30.75 -10.63
N GLY A 136 13.78 -31.27 -9.41
CA GLY A 136 15.09 -31.51 -8.80
C GLY A 136 15.71 -30.29 -8.13
N PHE A 137 14.92 -29.24 -7.86
CA PHE A 137 15.36 -27.98 -7.22
C PHE A 137 14.85 -27.81 -5.79
N ALA A 138 14.15 -28.80 -5.25
CA ALA A 138 13.80 -28.84 -3.84
C ALA A 138 13.96 -30.27 -3.29
N TYR A 139 14.08 -30.38 -1.97
CA TYR A 139 14.20 -31.66 -1.30
C TYR A 139 13.53 -31.66 0.07
N ALA A 140 12.98 -32.79 0.46
CA ALA A 140 12.47 -33.03 1.80
C ALA A 140 13.58 -33.49 2.75
N SER A 141 13.60 -32.97 3.97
CA SER A 141 14.51 -33.40 5.03
C SER A 141 13.89 -33.16 6.40
N GLU A 142 13.84 -34.18 7.24
CA GLU A 142 13.39 -34.11 8.65
C GLU A 142 12.01 -33.43 8.85
N GLY A 143 11.06 -33.67 7.94
CA GLY A 143 9.73 -33.08 7.98
C GLY A 143 9.63 -31.67 7.38
N SER A 144 10.74 -31.09 6.96
CA SER A 144 10.83 -29.81 6.25
C SER A 144 11.05 -30.03 4.75
N VAL A 145 10.78 -28.98 3.95
CA VAL A 145 11.14 -28.95 2.52
C VAL A 145 11.99 -27.70 2.27
N TYR A 146 13.10 -27.88 1.56
CA TYR A 146 14.04 -26.81 1.25
C TYR A 146 14.20 -26.64 -0.24
N PHE A 147 14.39 -25.39 -0.68
CA PHE A 147 14.88 -25.07 -2.01
C PHE A 147 16.39 -25.33 -2.05
N ASP A 148 16.86 -26.07 -3.07
CA ASP A 148 18.26 -26.42 -3.29
C ASP A 148 18.92 -25.32 -4.14
N VAL A 149 19.50 -24.34 -3.46
CA VAL A 149 20.15 -23.20 -4.13
C VAL A 149 21.35 -23.66 -4.97
N ALA A 150 22.09 -24.68 -4.50
CA ALA A 150 23.24 -25.19 -5.23
C ALA A 150 22.82 -25.90 -6.53
N ALA A 151 21.75 -26.70 -6.51
CA ALA A 151 21.19 -27.30 -7.71
C ALA A 151 20.69 -26.27 -8.71
N TRP A 152 19.99 -25.23 -8.24
CA TRP A 152 19.48 -24.14 -9.09
C TRP A 152 20.62 -23.33 -9.71
N THR A 153 21.58 -22.88 -8.92
CA THR A 153 22.74 -22.10 -9.40
C THR A 153 23.58 -22.86 -10.42
N LYS A 154 23.62 -24.20 -10.30
CA LYS A 154 24.29 -25.03 -11.30
C LYS A 154 23.51 -25.16 -12.63
N ALA A 155 22.19 -25.05 -12.56
CA ALA A 155 21.30 -25.18 -13.73
C ALA A 155 21.05 -23.83 -14.43
N SER A 156 21.15 -22.71 -13.70
CA SER A 156 20.82 -21.38 -14.18
C SER A 156 21.71 -20.32 -13.52
N ASP A 157 22.07 -19.27 -14.27
CA ASP A 157 22.77 -18.09 -13.77
C ASP A 157 21.79 -17.05 -13.16
N ASP A 158 20.54 -17.43 -12.90
CA ASP A 158 19.46 -16.51 -12.54
C ASP A 158 19.50 -16.08 -11.06
N TYR A 159 19.98 -16.95 -10.15
CA TYR A 159 19.97 -16.65 -8.72
C TYR A 159 20.96 -15.54 -8.35
N GLY A 160 20.44 -14.45 -7.80
CA GLY A 160 21.17 -13.22 -7.54
C GLY A 160 20.99 -12.14 -8.63
N SER A 161 20.29 -12.46 -9.72
CA SER A 161 20.09 -11.53 -10.84
C SER A 161 19.23 -10.32 -10.46
N LEU A 162 18.17 -10.54 -9.69
CA LEU A 162 17.25 -9.49 -9.24
C LEU A 162 17.91 -8.55 -8.22
N SER A 163 18.53 -9.11 -7.19
CA SER A 163 19.16 -8.32 -6.12
C SER A 163 20.55 -7.78 -6.51
N GLY A 164 21.25 -8.46 -7.38
CA GLY A 164 22.65 -8.19 -7.71
C GLY A 164 23.62 -8.68 -6.65
N ASN A 165 23.16 -9.50 -5.72
CA ASN A 165 23.98 -10.10 -4.69
C ASN A 165 24.74 -11.32 -5.23
N ARG A 166 25.93 -11.59 -4.70
CA ARG A 166 26.64 -12.84 -4.97
C ARG A 166 26.13 -13.91 -4.01
N VAL A 167 25.95 -15.12 -4.51
CA VAL A 167 25.39 -16.24 -3.73
C VAL A 167 26.19 -16.49 -2.45
N GLU A 168 27.53 -16.38 -2.50
CA GLU A 168 28.42 -16.61 -1.36
C GLU A 168 28.23 -15.57 -0.23
N GLU A 169 27.70 -14.39 -0.56
CA GLU A 169 27.48 -13.29 0.38
C GLU A 169 26.03 -13.23 0.89
N MET A 170 25.15 -14.09 0.37
CA MET A 170 23.73 -14.11 0.69
C MET A 170 23.47 -14.70 2.07
N ASN A 171 22.71 -13.97 2.89
CA ASN A 171 22.18 -14.46 4.15
C ASN A 171 20.65 -14.52 4.06
N GLN A 172 20.08 -15.72 4.17
CA GLN A 172 18.63 -15.94 4.09
C GLN A 172 17.84 -15.38 5.28
N GLY A 173 18.52 -14.94 6.34
CA GLY A 173 17.87 -14.42 7.53
C GLY A 173 17.09 -15.47 8.34
N GLU A 174 17.23 -16.74 8.01
CA GLU A 174 16.58 -17.83 8.72
C GLU A 174 17.47 -18.30 9.90
N SER A 175 16.87 -18.39 11.07
CA SER A 175 17.51 -19.10 12.21
C SER A 175 17.61 -20.58 11.91
N ASP A 176 18.58 -21.25 12.54
CA ASP A 176 18.92 -22.67 12.39
C ASP A 176 17.72 -23.56 12.03
N VAL A 177 17.71 -24.03 10.80
CA VAL A 177 16.74 -24.99 10.32
C VAL A 177 17.49 -26.31 10.13
N HIS A 178 17.13 -27.31 10.94
CA HIS A 178 17.76 -28.62 10.87
C HIS A 178 17.49 -29.29 9.52
N GLY A 179 18.45 -30.04 9.02
CA GLY A 179 18.30 -30.83 7.81
C GLY A 179 18.62 -30.14 6.49
N LYS A 180 19.08 -28.87 6.50
CA LYS A 180 19.60 -28.19 5.30
C LYS A 180 20.84 -28.90 4.74
N ARG A 181 20.92 -29.04 3.41
CA ARG A 181 22.12 -29.54 2.71
C ARG A 181 23.14 -28.43 2.49
N GLY A 182 22.68 -27.26 2.12
CA GLY A 182 23.50 -26.07 1.88
C GLY A 182 23.14 -24.91 2.81
N SER A 183 24.13 -24.09 3.16
CA SER A 183 23.92 -22.91 4.03
C SER A 183 23.01 -21.85 3.39
N HIS A 184 22.97 -21.81 2.05
CA HIS A 184 22.17 -20.86 1.28
C HIS A 184 20.77 -21.39 0.95
N ASP A 185 20.49 -22.68 1.19
CA ASP A 185 19.15 -23.23 1.00
C ASP A 185 18.15 -22.50 1.92
N PHE A 186 16.93 -22.35 1.48
CA PHE A 186 15.88 -21.71 2.26
C PHE A 186 14.64 -22.59 2.37
N ALA A 187 13.91 -22.43 3.48
CA ALA A 187 12.76 -23.26 3.76
C ALA A 187 11.56 -22.89 2.89
N LEU A 188 11.03 -23.89 2.20
CA LEU A 188 9.71 -23.86 1.55
C LEU A 188 8.63 -24.30 2.54
N TRP A 189 8.96 -25.29 3.39
CA TRP A 189 8.11 -25.83 4.43
C TRP A 189 8.93 -26.08 5.69
N LYS A 190 8.43 -25.62 6.82
CA LYS A 190 9.08 -25.78 8.13
C LYS A 190 8.34 -26.84 8.92
N ALA A 191 9.05 -27.87 9.35
CA ALA A 191 8.51 -28.93 10.21
C ALA A 191 7.88 -28.35 11.47
N ALA A 192 6.75 -28.92 11.91
CA ALA A 192 6.02 -28.48 13.08
C ALA A 192 6.85 -28.63 14.34
N LYS A 193 6.85 -27.59 15.19
CA LYS A 193 7.35 -27.66 16.55
C LYS A 193 6.18 -27.89 17.53
N PRO A 194 6.43 -28.50 18.70
CA PRO A 194 5.39 -28.70 19.69
C PRO A 194 4.67 -27.39 20.04
N GLY A 195 3.33 -27.39 19.90
CA GLY A 195 2.48 -26.22 20.23
C GLY A 195 2.34 -25.18 19.11
N GLU A 196 3.07 -25.31 17.99
CA GLU A 196 2.87 -24.47 16.80
C GLU A 196 1.69 -24.96 15.94
N PRO A 197 1.01 -24.06 15.22
CA PRO A 197 0.03 -24.44 14.20
C PRO A 197 0.73 -25.23 13.07
N SER A 198 0.07 -26.25 12.54
CA SER A 198 0.61 -27.03 11.47
C SER A 198 -0.46 -27.58 10.55
N TRP A 199 -0.05 -27.88 9.32
CA TRP A 199 -0.87 -28.51 8.28
C TRP A 199 -0.19 -29.78 7.80
N PRO A 200 -0.95 -30.84 7.48
CA PRO A 200 -0.39 -32.08 6.99
C PRO A 200 0.11 -31.91 5.54
N THR A 201 1.28 -32.49 5.27
CA THR A 201 1.83 -32.61 3.91
C THR A 201 2.40 -34.02 3.68
N PRO A 202 2.71 -34.42 2.43
CA PRO A 202 3.38 -35.69 2.16
C PRO A 202 4.74 -35.85 2.86
N TRP A 203 5.38 -34.75 3.26
CA TRP A 203 6.72 -34.75 3.85
C TRP A 203 6.72 -34.63 5.38
N GLY A 204 5.58 -34.30 5.96
CA GLY A 204 5.39 -34.12 7.40
C GLY A 204 4.47 -32.93 7.71
N ASP A 205 4.01 -32.90 8.97
CA ASP A 205 3.24 -31.77 9.48
C ASP A 205 4.15 -30.54 9.66
N GLY A 206 3.67 -29.39 9.25
CA GLY A 206 4.46 -28.16 9.33
C GLY A 206 3.68 -26.91 8.90
N ARG A 207 4.40 -25.88 8.55
CA ARG A 207 3.86 -24.60 8.10
C ARG A 207 4.68 -24.00 6.95
N PRO A 208 4.10 -23.06 6.17
CA PRO A 208 4.79 -22.46 5.04
C PRO A 208 6.10 -21.76 5.42
N GLY A 209 7.07 -21.83 4.51
CA GLY A 209 8.18 -20.90 4.44
C GLY A 209 7.73 -19.61 3.75
N TRP A 210 8.24 -18.50 4.22
CA TRP A 210 7.79 -17.15 3.83
C TRP A 210 7.82 -16.89 2.31
N HIS A 211 8.82 -17.41 1.59
CA HIS A 211 8.98 -17.12 0.16
C HIS A 211 8.01 -17.93 -0.73
N LEU A 212 7.64 -19.13 -0.29
CA LEU A 212 6.73 -20.00 -1.03
C LEU A 212 5.31 -19.43 -1.11
N GLU A 213 4.88 -18.70 -0.08
CA GLU A 213 3.55 -18.14 0.01
C GLU A 213 3.21 -17.28 -1.21
N CYS A 214 4.07 -16.32 -1.51
CA CYS A 214 3.87 -15.38 -2.61
C CYS A 214 4.01 -16.06 -3.98
N SER A 215 4.98 -16.96 -4.16
CA SER A 215 5.11 -17.71 -5.42
C SER A 215 3.86 -18.54 -5.72
N ALA A 216 3.34 -19.26 -4.72
CA ALA A 216 2.13 -20.08 -4.90
C ALA A 216 0.87 -19.23 -5.12
N MET A 217 0.70 -18.15 -4.34
CA MET A 217 -0.49 -17.30 -4.45
C MET A 217 -0.48 -16.45 -5.73
N SER A 218 0.66 -15.88 -6.14
CA SER A 218 0.75 -15.13 -7.40
C SER A 218 0.43 -16.02 -8.59
N THR A 219 1.03 -17.22 -8.66
CA THR A 219 0.74 -18.19 -9.72
C THR A 219 -0.72 -18.62 -9.73
N TRP A 220 -1.34 -18.81 -8.56
CA TRP A 220 -2.74 -19.22 -8.47
C TRP A 220 -3.72 -18.15 -9.00
N TYR A 221 -3.47 -16.87 -8.70
CA TYR A 221 -4.39 -15.79 -9.06
C TYR A 221 -4.07 -15.13 -10.40
N LEU A 222 -2.80 -15.04 -10.77
CA LEU A 222 -2.37 -14.32 -11.96
C LEU A 222 -1.80 -15.22 -13.05
N GLY A 223 -1.55 -16.49 -12.75
CA GLY A 223 -0.97 -17.45 -13.69
C GLY A 223 0.56 -17.57 -13.58
N ALA A 224 1.14 -18.42 -14.43
CA ALA A 224 2.57 -18.68 -14.48
C ALA A 224 3.40 -17.45 -14.90
N GLU A 225 2.80 -16.48 -15.56
CA GLU A 225 3.37 -15.20 -15.95
C GLU A 225 2.36 -14.08 -15.67
N PHE A 226 2.86 -12.95 -15.17
CA PHE A 226 2.05 -11.76 -14.93
C PHE A 226 2.89 -10.48 -15.15
N ASP A 227 2.23 -9.31 -15.23
CA ASP A 227 2.91 -8.11 -15.69
C ASP A 227 3.86 -7.54 -14.64
N ILE A 228 3.37 -7.21 -13.43
CA ILE A 228 4.13 -6.44 -12.46
C ILE A 228 4.15 -7.15 -11.11
N HIS A 229 5.36 -7.35 -10.57
CA HIS A 229 5.57 -7.72 -9.17
C HIS A 229 6.11 -6.53 -8.39
N GLY A 230 5.50 -6.20 -7.26
CA GLY A 230 5.83 -5.04 -6.48
C GLY A 230 6.04 -5.32 -5.00
N GLY A 231 6.78 -4.40 -4.35
CA GLY A 231 7.00 -4.42 -2.91
C GLY A 231 7.96 -3.34 -2.43
N GLY A 232 8.27 -3.34 -1.14
CA GLY A 232 9.33 -2.50 -0.59
C GLY A 232 10.72 -2.95 -1.06
N LEU A 233 11.66 -2.02 -1.17
CA LEU A 233 13.04 -2.34 -1.56
C LEU A 233 13.72 -3.36 -0.64
N ASP A 234 13.28 -3.45 0.61
CA ASP A 234 13.77 -4.45 1.57
C ASP A 234 13.28 -5.88 1.29
N LEU A 235 12.30 -6.05 0.42
CA LEU A 235 11.85 -7.35 -0.05
C LEU A 235 12.68 -7.86 -1.24
N GLN A 236 13.41 -6.98 -1.94
CA GLN A 236 14.21 -7.37 -3.10
C GLN A 236 15.12 -8.57 -2.78
N PHE A 237 15.72 -8.57 -1.57
CA PHE A 237 16.46 -9.71 -1.03
C PHE A 237 16.17 -9.87 0.47
N PRO A 238 15.92 -11.10 0.98
CA PRO A 238 15.94 -12.37 0.21
C PRO A 238 14.61 -12.71 -0.50
N HIS A 239 13.50 -12.02 -0.19
CA HIS A 239 12.14 -12.48 -0.49
C HIS A 239 11.85 -12.60 -1.99
N HIS A 240 11.93 -11.51 -2.74
CA HIS A 240 11.63 -11.50 -4.18
C HIS A 240 12.64 -12.29 -5.01
N GLU A 241 13.92 -12.27 -4.63
CA GLU A 241 14.94 -13.11 -5.26
C GLU A 241 14.57 -14.59 -5.13
N ASN A 242 14.15 -15.01 -3.93
CA ASN A 242 13.76 -16.40 -3.68
C ASN A 242 12.45 -16.76 -4.38
N GLU A 243 11.49 -15.83 -4.49
CA GLU A 243 10.27 -16.06 -5.27
C GLU A 243 10.58 -16.24 -6.75
N GLN A 244 11.45 -15.40 -7.32
CA GLN A 244 11.89 -15.54 -8.71
C GLN A 244 12.55 -16.89 -8.94
N ALA A 245 13.49 -17.27 -8.08
CA ALA A 245 14.17 -18.55 -8.17
C ALA A 245 13.19 -19.73 -8.12
N GLN A 246 12.24 -19.72 -7.18
CA GLN A 246 11.19 -20.75 -7.09
C GLN A 246 10.37 -20.83 -8.37
N SER A 247 9.96 -19.69 -8.91
CA SER A 247 9.07 -19.64 -10.08
C SER A 247 9.78 -20.11 -11.34
N HIS A 248 10.99 -19.65 -11.58
CA HIS A 248 11.79 -20.08 -12.72
C HIS A 248 12.19 -21.58 -12.60
N ALA A 249 12.52 -22.05 -11.40
CA ALA A 249 12.82 -23.45 -11.14
C ALA A 249 11.58 -24.37 -11.34
N ALA A 250 10.38 -23.86 -11.09
CA ALA A 250 9.13 -24.55 -11.38
C ALA A 250 8.73 -24.51 -12.86
N GLY A 251 9.48 -23.78 -13.71
CA GLY A 251 9.22 -23.61 -15.13
C GLY A 251 8.23 -22.48 -15.47
N ASP A 252 7.97 -21.57 -14.53
CA ASP A 252 7.09 -20.41 -14.72
C ASP A 252 7.91 -19.20 -15.18
N GLY A 253 7.32 -18.31 -16.02
CA GLY A 253 7.96 -17.06 -16.47
C GLY A 253 7.97 -15.96 -15.44
N PHE A 254 7.07 -16.03 -14.47
CA PHE A 254 6.86 -15.11 -13.35
C PHE A 254 6.59 -13.65 -13.77
N ALA A 255 7.20 -12.66 -13.11
CA ALA A 255 6.92 -11.25 -13.35
C ALA A 255 7.71 -10.69 -14.54
N GLN A 256 7.03 -9.91 -15.42
CA GLN A 256 7.68 -9.21 -16.52
C GLN A 256 8.42 -7.95 -16.08
N TYR A 257 7.92 -7.29 -15.02
CA TYR A 257 8.48 -6.07 -14.44
C TYR A 257 8.53 -6.17 -12.93
N TRP A 258 9.67 -5.80 -12.34
CA TRP A 258 9.86 -5.71 -10.92
C TRP A 258 9.87 -4.26 -10.46
N MET A 259 8.94 -3.89 -9.59
CA MET A 259 8.84 -2.53 -9.07
C MET A 259 9.06 -2.50 -7.55
N HIS A 260 10.04 -1.71 -7.11
CA HIS A 260 10.33 -1.57 -5.68
C HIS A 260 10.19 -0.11 -5.24
N ASN A 261 9.36 0.13 -4.21
CA ASN A 261 9.30 1.43 -3.58
C ASN A 261 10.38 1.58 -2.51
N HIS A 262 10.95 2.78 -2.44
CA HIS A 262 11.99 3.09 -1.46
C HIS A 262 11.39 3.40 -0.07
N TRP A 263 12.25 3.47 0.93
CA TRP A 263 11.88 3.61 2.35
C TRP A 263 11.41 5.01 2.72
N VAL A 264 10.75 5.08 3.87
CA VAL A 264 10.61 6.31 4.66
C VAL A 264 11.73 6.31 5.69
N THR A 265 12.45 7.44 5.78
CA THR A 265 13.53 7.65 6.73
C THR A 265 13.17 8.78 7.70
N MET A 266 13.81 8.78 8.87
CA MET A 266 13.75 9.86 9.85
C MET A 266 15.16 10.20 10.28
N ALA A 267 15.55 11.46 10.15
CA ALA A 267 16.92 11.92 10.42
C ALA A 267 18.00 11.11 9.65
N GLY A 268 17.68 10.74 8.40
CA GLY A 268 18.57 9.95 7.53
C GLY A 268 18.60 8.45 7.84
N GLU A 269 17.92 7.98 8.88
CA GLU A 269 17.88 6.56 9.26
C GLU A 269 16.57 5.89 8.84
N LYS A 270 16.65 4.63 8.38
CA LYS A 270 15.48 3.82 8.09
C LYS A 270 14.67 3.65 9.38
N MET A 271 13.34 3.86 9.29
CA MET A 271 12.46 3.56 10.43
C MET A 271 12.46 2.07 10.73
N SER A 272 12.75 1.75 11.99
CA SER A 272 12.68 0.38 12.48
C SER A 272 12.21 0.32 13.93
N LYS A 273 11.55 -0.79 14.30
CA LYS A 273 11.08 -0.98 15.67
C LYS A 273 12.21 -1.08 16.69
N SER A 274 13.35 -1.61 16.27
CA SER A 274 14.56 -1.71 17.12
C SER A 274 15.14 -0.35 17.47
N LEU A 275 14.95 0.67 16.63
CA LEU A 275 15.37 2.04 16.89
C LEU A 275 14.30 2.87 17.63
N GLY A 276 13.09 2.34 17.82
CA GLY A 276 11.99 3.04 18.48
C GLY A 276 11.46 4.28 17.72
N ASN A 277 11.84 4.43 16.45
CA ASN A 277 11.50 5.58 15.60
C ASN A 277 10.32 5.30 14.64
N VAL A 278 9.47 4.34 14.98
CA VAL A 278 8.32 3.95 14.15
C VAL A 278 7.15 4.91 14.38
N LEU A 279 6.68 5.52 13.30
CA LEU A 279 5.50 6.38 13.33
C LEU A 279 4.24 5.58 12.98
N SER A 280 3.28 5.59 13.92
CA SER A 280 1.94 5.05 13.68
C SER A 280 1.10 6.00 12.83
N ILE A 281 0.07 5.47 12.18
CA ILE A 281 -0.88 6.31 11.43
C ILE A 281 -1.60 7.30 12.36
N ASP A 282 -1.99 6.85 13.56
CA ASP A 282 -2.75 7.68 14.50
C ASP A 282 -1.93 8.92 14.89
N ASN A 283 -0.64 8.79 15.21
CA ASN A 283 0.25 9.92 15.51
C ASN A 283 0.37 10.91 14.34
N MET A 284 0.28 10.42 13.11
CA MET A 284 0.33 11.29 11.93
C MET A 284 -0.99 12.04 11.73
N LEU A 285 -2.12 11.37 12.01
CA LEU A 285 -3.46 11.95 11.87
C LEU A 285 -3.80 12.96 12.98
N ASP A 286 -3.06 12.93 14.09
CA ASP A 286 -3.13 14.02 15.08
C ASP A 286 -2.60 15.36 14.54
N ALA A 287 -1.73 15.32 13.52
CA ALA A 287 -1.07 16.50 12.95
C ALA A 287 -1.69 16.97 11.63
N VAL A 288 -2.26 16.06 10.83
CA VAL A 288 -2.80 16.35 9.50
C VAL A 288 -4.01 15.48 9.17
N ARG A 289 -4.84 15.91 8.21
CA ARG A 289 -5.98 15.13 7.72
C ARG A 289 -5.53 13.90 6.91
N PRO A 290 -6.36 12.85 6.79
CA PRO A 290 -6.02 11.65 6.03
C PRO A 290 -5.58 11.92 4.59
N VAL A 291 -6.26 12.81 3.87
CA VAL A 291 -5.91 13.20 2.50
C VAL A 291 -4.56 13.91 2.42
N GLU A 292 -4.24 14.74 3.41
CA GLU A 292 -2.95 15.45 3.49
C GLU A 292 -1.81 14.47 3.76
N LEU A 293 -2.05 13.48 4.62
CA LEU A 293 -1.10 12.38 4.84
C LEU A 293 -0.90 11.55 3.57
N ARG A 294 -1.99 11.20 2.87
CA ARG A 294 -1.90 10.52 1.57
C ARG A 294 -1.12 11.33 0.55
N TYR A 295 -1.40 12.64 0.45
CA TYR A 295 -0.68 13.55 -0.43
C TYR A 295 0.84 13.56 -0.12
N TYR A 296 1.19 13.65 1.17
CA TYR A 296 2.59 13.57 1.61
C TYR A 296 3.25 12.25 1.20
N LEU A 297 2.62 11.10 1.51
CA LEU A 297 3.18 9.77 1.21
C LEU A 297 3.38 9.53 -0.29
N GLY A 298 2.49 10.09 -1.13
CA GLY A 298 2.56 9.98 -2.58
C GLY A 298 3.43 11.04 -3.25
N SER A 299 3.83 12.12 -2.56
CA SER A 299 4.48 13.28 -3.17
C SER A 299 5.88 13.01 -3.72
N ALA A 300 6.63 12.12 -3.10
CA ALA A 300 7.94 11.71 -3.61
C ALA A 300 7.81 10.61 -4.66
N HIS A 301 8.76 10.54 -5.59
CA HIS A 301 8.84 9.42 -6.52
C HIS A 301 8.93 8.10 -5.74
N TYR A 302 8.23 7.04 -6.19
CA TYR A 302 8.17 5.77 -5.44
C TYR A 302 9.57 5.17 -5.19
N ARG A 303 10.51 5.33 -6.14
CA ARG A 303 11.91 4.89 -6.01
C ARG A 303 12.82 5.83 -5.21
N SER A 304 12.34 6.97 -4.74
CA SER A 304 13.14 7.89 -3.93
C SER A 304 12.86 7.67 -2.44
N VAL A 305 13.86 7.92 -1.60
CA VAL A 305 13.65 8.01 -0.15
C VAL A 305 12.65 9.12 0.14
N LEU A 306 11.73 8.87 1.06
CA LEU A 306 10.88 9.90 1.65
C LEU A 306 11.40 10.20 3.05
N GLU A 307 12.04 11.35 3.21
CA GLU A 307 12.50 11.80 4.53
C GLU A 307 11.33 12.41 5.30
N TYR A 308 11.05 11.86 6.47
CA TYR A 308 10.03 12.38 7.36
C TYR A 308 10.59 13.44 8.29
N SER A 309 9.92 14.57 8.31
CA SER A 309 9.95 15.53 9.41
C SER A 309 8.56 16.14 9.61
N PRO A 310 8.23 16.64 10.81
CA PRO A 310 6.98 17.36 11.04
C PRO A 310 6.79 18.54 10.08
N GLU A 311 7.87 19.26 9.76
CA GLU A 311 7.87 20.41 8.85
C GLU A 311 7.54 19.96 7.41
N ALA A 312 8.16 18.89 6.91
CA ALA A 312 7.89 18.34 5.57
C ALA A 312 6.44 17.87 5.44
N LEU A 313 5.88 17.26 6.49
CA LEU A 313 4.48 16.88 6.54
C LEU A 313 3.54 18.10 6.46
N GLN A 314 3.81 19.15 7.24
CA GLN A 314 3.00 20.39 7.23
C GLN A 314 3.14 21.16 5.90
N GLU A 315 4.32 21.14 5.28
CA GLU A 315 4.52 21.75 3.96
C GLU A 315 3.70 21.01 2.88
N ALA A 316 3.70 19.69 2.89
CA ALA A 316 2.87 18.89 2.01
C ALA A 316 1.37 19.13 2.23
N ALA A 317 0.93 19.18 3.49
CA ALA A 317 -0.45 19.52 3.84
C ALA A 317 -0.84 20.92 3.30
N ALA A 318 0.02 21.92 3.47
CA ALA A 318 -0.20 23.25 2.90
C ALA A 318 -0.22 23.24 1.36
N GLY A 319 0.57 22.33 0.73
CA GLY A 319 0.52 22.09 -0.72
C GLY A 319 -0.84 21.59 -1.17
N TYR A 320 -1.38 20.57 -0.49
CA TYR A 320 -2.70 20.04 -0.76
C TYR A 320 -3.81 21.08 -0.57
N ARG A 321 -3.80 21.82 0.54
CA ARG A 321 -4.82 22.85 0.83
C ARG A 321 -4.90 23.92 -0.25
N ARG A 322 -3.79 24.25 -0.92
CA ARG A 322 -3.82 25.18 -2.07
C ARG A 322 -4.58 24.62 -3.27
N ILE A 323 -4.51 23.30 -3.51
CA ILE A 323 -5.29 22.62 -4.55
C ILE A 323 -6.77 22.65 -4.18
N GLU A 324 -7.09 22.25 -2.96
CA GLU A 324 -8.43 22.17 -2.40
C GLU A 324 -9.13 23.54 -2.42
N ASP A 325 -8.47 24.60 -1.92
CA ASP A 325 -8.99 25.96 -1.90
C ASP A 325 -9.31 26.49 -3.30
N PHE A 326 -8.44 26.21 -4.28
CA PHE A 326 -8.72 26.57 -5.66
C PHE A 326 -9.97 25.86 -6.20
N VAL A 327 -10.07 24.54 -6.02
CA VAL A 327 -11.21 23.74 -6.50
C VAL A 327 -12.52 24.24 -5.87
N HIS A 328 -12.54 24.50 -4.56
CA HIS A 328 -13.72 25.01 -3.87
C HIS A 328 -14.15 26.39 -4.38
N ARG A 329 -13.22 27.33 -4.61
CA ARG A 329 -13.52 28.67 -5.12
C ARG A 329 -13.97 28.70 -6.59
N ALA A 330 -13.42 27.80 -7.42
CA ALA A 330 -13.75 27.71 -8.83
C ALA A 330 -15.01 26.90 -9.13
N GLY A 331 -15.59 26.24 -8.11
CA GLY A 331 -16.63 25.24 -8.25
C GLY A 331 -16.04 23.84 -8.43
N THR A 332 -16.87 22.82 -8.30
CA THR A 332 -16.45 21.42 -8.28
C THR A 332 -16.95 20.60 -9.48
N PRO A 333 -16.79 21.06 -10.75
CA PRO A 333 -17.23 20.28 -11.90
C PRO A 333 -16.40 19.02 -12.02
N GLU A 334 -17.03 17.94 -12.51
CA GLU A 334 -16.33 16.70 -12.79
C GLU A 334 -15.76 16.70 -14.21
N SER A 335 -14.62 16.07 -14.37
CA SER A 335 -13.99 15.80 -15.67
C SER A 335 -13.18 14.51 -15.60
N THR A 336 -12.97 13.91 -16.76
CA THR A 336 -12.06 12.77 -16.96
C THR A 336 -10.83 13.17 -17.76
N THR A 337 -10.65 14.47 -18.05
CA THR A 337 -9.56 15.00 -18.87
C THR A 337 -8.45 15.56 -17.98
N TRP A 338 -7.24 15.10 -18.21
CA TRP A 338 -6.00 15.64 -17.63
C TRP A 338 -5.16 16.34 -18.70
N THR A 339 -4.14 17.08 -18.27
CA THR A 339 -3.20 17.72 -19.20
C THR A 339 -2.23 16.69 -19.79
N GLU A 340 -1.69 17.02 -20.96
CA GLU A 340 -0.63 16.20 -21.57
C GLU A 340 0.61 16.10 -20.67
N GLY A 341 1.00 17.21 -20.01
CA GLY A 341 2.12 17.23 -19.07
C GLY A 341 1.95 16.29 -17.88
N PHE A 342 0.72 16.16 -17.37
CA PHE A 342 0.40 15.19 -16.32
C PHE A 342 0.51 13.75 -16.82
N ALA A 343 -0.03 13.47 -18.00
CA ALA A 343 0.08 12.13 -18.60
C ALA A 343 1.53 11.74 -18.85
N GLN A 344 2.33 12.63 -19.45
CA GLN A 344 3.76 12.42 -19.68
C GLN A 344 4.53 12.19 -18.38
N ALA A 345 4.16 12.87 -17.28
CA ALA A 345 4.79 12.68 -16.00
C ALA A 345 4.54 11.27 -15.44
N LEU A 346 3.31 10.77 -15.50
CA LEU A 346 2.97 9.44 -15.01
C LEU A 346 3.40 8.33 -15.97
N ASP A 347 3.45 8.59 -17.26
CA ASP A 347 4.00 7.68 -18.26
C ASP A 347 5.53 7.52 -18.13
N ASP A 348 6.22 8.46 -17.51
CA ASP A 348 7.64 8.40 -17.20
C ASP A 348 7.85 7.84 -15.79
N ASP A 349 7.73 6.52 -15.66
CA ASP A 349 7.97 5.77 -14.42
C ASP A 349 7.17 6.29 -13.21
N PHE A 350 5.90 6.67 -13.45
CA PHE A 350 5.00 7.16 -12.40
C PHE A 350 5.59 8.35 -11.62
N SER A 351 6.15 9.34 -12.33
CA SER A 351 6.79 10.51 -11.71
C SER A 351 5.77 11.44 -11.05
N VAL A 352 5.29 11.07 -9.86
CA VAL A 352 4.31 11.85 -9.08
C VAL A 352 4.82 13.26 -8.78
N PRO A 353 6.11 13.52 -8.48
CA PRO A 353 6.57 14.90 -8.27
C PRO A 353 6.32 15.80 -9.48
N ARG A 354 6.54 15.29 -10.72
CA ARG A 354 6.24 16.04 -11.96
C ARG A 354 4.74 16.19 -12.18
N ALA A 355 3.96 15.15 -11.87
CA ALA A 355 2.50 15.19 -11.95
C ALA A 355 1.91 16.25 -10.99
N LEU A 356 2.42 16.33 -9.75
CA LEU A 356 2.02 17.36 -8.79
C LEU A 356 2.44 18.77 -9.23
N ALA A 357 3.61 18.92 -9.81
CA ALA A 357 4.05 20.21 -10.38
C ALA A 357 3.06 20.70 -11.45
N GLU A 358 2.58 19.77 -12.31
CA GLU A 358 1.58 20.10 -13.31
C GLU A 358 0.22 20.48 -12.71
N ILE A 359 -0.26 19.76 -11.69
CA ILE A 359 -1.46 20.14 -10.95
C ILE A 359 -1.32 21.56 -10.41
N HIS A 360 -0.21 21.89 -9.77
CA HIS A 360 0.04 23.24 -9.24
C HIS A 360 0.17 24.32 -10.33
N ASN A 361 0.64 23.97 -11.55
CA ASN A 361 0.63 24.87 -12.68
C ASN A 361 -0.80 25.22 -13.10
N VAL A 362 -1.67 24.21 -13.24
CA VAL A 362 -3.09 24.40 -13.58
C VAL A 362 -3.82 25.18 -12.49
N VAL A 363 -3.56 24.92 -11.21
CA VAL A 363 -4.09 25.71 -10.08
C VAL A 363 -3.68 27.18 -10.18
N ARG A 364 -2.43 27.46 -10.56
CA ARG A 364 -1.94 28.84 -10.73
C ARG A 364 -2.65 29.57 -11.88
N GLU A 365 -2.85 28.89 -13.01
CA GLU A 365 -3.62 29.44 -14.14
C GLU A 365 -5.09 29.64 -13.75
N GLY A 366 -5.67 28.69 -13.01
CA GLY A 366 -7.04 28.83 -12.52
C GLY A 366 -7.24 30.00 -11.56
N ASN A 367 -6.28 30.25 -10.67
CA ASN A 367 -6.31 31.42 -9.81
C ASN A 367 -6.20 32.75 -10.58
N LYS A 368 -5.46 32.78 -11.71
CA LYS A 368 -5.45 33.96 -12.60
C LYS A 368 -6.83 34.18 -13.27
N ALA A 369 -7.48 33.09 -13.71
CA ALA A 369 -8.83 33.16 -14.29
C ALA A 369 -9.85 33.68 -13.24
N LEU A 370 -9.81 33.19 -12.00
CA LEU A 370 -10.64 33.69 -10.90
C LEU A 370 -10.40 35.19 -10.65
N ALA A 371 -9.14 35.63 -10.63
CA ALA A 371 -8.80 37.05 -10.44
C ALA A 371 -9.26 37.92 -11.62
N ALA A 372 -9.37 37.39 -12.83
CA ALA A 372 -9.91 38.04 -14.01
C ALA A 372 -11.44 37.94 -14.12
N HIS A 373 -12.13 37.35 -13.13
CA HIS A 373 -13.54 37.04 -13.15
C HIS A 373 -14.00 36.12 -14.30
N ASP A 374 -13.10 35.36 -14.90
CA ASP A 374 -13.39 34.32 -15.91
C ASP A 374 -13.77 33.01 -15.19
N THR A 375 -15.00 32.97 -14.71
CA THR A 375 -15.52 31.82 -13.95
C THR A 375 -15.65 30.55 -14.80
N ALA A 376 -15.91 30.70 -16.10
CA ALA A 376 -15.99 29.58 -17.04
C ALA A 376 -14.63 28.89 -17.16
N ARG A 377 -13.59 29.67 -17.44
CA ARG A 377 -12.21 29.16 -17.53
C ARG A 377 -11.72 28.59 -16.21
N ALA A 378 -12.01 29.22 -15.08
CA ALA A 378 -11.67 28.73 -13.76
C ALA A 378 -12.33 27.35 -13.48
N GLY A 379 -13.61 27.19 -13.83
CA GLY A 379 -14.33 25.93 -13.71
C GLY A 379 -13.73 24.79 -14.58
N GLU A 380 -13.37 25.08 -15.84
CA GLU A 380 -12.68 24.11 -16.70
C GLU A 380 -11.36 23.64 -16.08
N LEU A 381 -10.55 24.56 -15.57
CA LEU A 381 -9.27 24.25 -14.95
C LEU A 381 -9.45 23.49 -13.62
N ALA A 382 -10.48 23.82 -12.84
CA ALA A 382 -10.81 23.07 -11.63
C ALA A 382 -11.21 21.61 -11.95
N ALA A 383 -11.98 21.41 -13.03
CA ALA A 383 -12.33 20.08 -13.50
C ALA A 383 -11.09 19.26 -13.89
N GLN A 384 -10.13 19.88 -14.59
CA GLN A 384 -8.85 19.21 -14.91
C GLN A 384 -8.03 18.88 -13.66
N VAL A 385 -7.96 19.81 -12.69
CA VAL A 385 -7.28 19.58 -11.40
C VAL A 385 -7.90 18.39 -10.68
N ARG A 386 -9.24 18.31 -10.61
CA ARG A 386 -9.94 17.18 -9.99
C ARG A 386 -9.63 15.85 -10.69
N ALA A 387 -9.67 15.84 -12.03
CA ALA A 387 -9.34 14.62 -12.82
C ALA A 387 -7.91 14.12 -12.53
N MET A 388 -6.94 15.02 -12.49
CA MET A 388 -5.55 14.70 -12.15
C MET A 388 -5.39 14.25 -10.70
N ALA A 389 -6.03 14.95 -9.76
CA ALA A 389 -6.01 14.62 -8.34
C ALA A 389 -6.68 13.27 -8.03
N ALA A 390 -7.74 12.90 -8.77
CA ALA A 390 -8.42 11.61 -8.66
C ALA A 390 -7.49 10.43 -9.00
N VAL A 391 -6.63 10.57 -10.00
CA VAL A 391 -5.59 9.56 -10.34
C VAL A 391 -4.62 9.37 -9.16
N LEU A 392 -4.25 10.44 -8.47
CA LEU A 392 -3.41 10.36 -7.28
C LEU A 392 -4.19 9.95 -6.02
N GLY A 393 -5.53 9.86 -6.13
CA GLY A 393 -6.43 9.55 -5.02
C GLY A 393 -6.58 10.68 -4.00
N VAL A 394 -6.37 11.92 -4.40
CA VAL A 394 -6.45 13.13 -3.57
C VAL A 394 -7.43 14.17 -4.13
N ASP A 395 -8.47 13.74 -4.86
CA ASP A 395 -9.47 14.66 -5.43
C ASP A 395 -10.26 15.37 -4.31
N PRO A 396 -10.17 16.72 -4.19
CA PRO A 396 -10.90 17.47 -3.17
C PRO A 396 -12.44 17.32 -3.25
N GLY A 397 -12.96 16.91 -4.41
CA GLY A 397 -14.40 16.69 -4.58
C GLY A 397 -14.92 15.37 -4.01
N VAL A 398 -14.02 14.46 -3.61
CA VAL A 398 -14.36 13.11 -3.09
C VAL A 398 -14.04 12.99 -1.60
N TRP A 399 -12.97 13.63 -1.15
CA TRP A 399 -12.59 13.62 0.26
C TRP A 399 -13.57 14.51 1.05
N ASP A 400 -14.45 13.84 1.80
CA ASP A 400 -15.36 14.49 2.73
C ASP A 400 -14.65 14.61 4.08
N ASP A 401 -14.28 15.84 4.43
CA ASP A 401 -13.57 16.13 5.69
C ASP A 401 -14.42 15.88 6.95
N GLY A 402 -15.64 15.36 6.80
CA GLY A 402 -16.60 15.31 7.90
C GLY A 402 -17.07 16.72 8.33
N ALA A 403 -16.33 17.76 7.91
CA ALA A 403 -16.69 19.15 8.16
C ALA A 403 -17.97 19.56 7.41
N SER A 404 -18.15 19.05 6.18
CA SER A 404 -19.36 19.35 5.39
C SER A 404 -20.61 18.67 5.92
N LYS A 405 -20.49 17.45 6.49
CA LYS A 405 -21.63 16.79 7.19
C LYS A 405 -21.85 17.34 8.59
N ASN A 406 -20.77 17.77 9.26
CA ASN A 406 -20.88 18.46 10.52
C ASN A 406 -21.38 19.91 10.37
N ASN A 407 -21.07 20.63 9.27
CA ASN A 407 -21.59 21.97 9.07
C ASN A 407 -23.12 22.02 9.08
N GLY A 408 -23.79 21.12 8.37
CA GLY A 408 -25.26 21.03 8.41
C GLY A 408 -25.82 20.64 9.79
N VAL A 409 -25.13 19.72 10.50
CA VAL A 409 -25.50 19.33 11.86
C VAL A 409 -25.12 20.44 12.86
N THR A 410 -23.95 21.06 12.68
CA THR A 410 -23.50 22.19 13.54
C THR A 410 -24.38 23.43 13.31
N GLU A 411 -24.70 23.78 12.06
CA GLU A 411 -25.64 24.87 11.76
C GLU A 411 -27.05 24.60 12.31
N ALA A 412 -27.54 23.35 12.17
CA ALA A 412 -28.83 22.99 12.76
C ALA A 412 -28.78 23.02 14.30
N LEU A 413 -27.66 22.59 14.90
CA LEU A 413 -27.45 22.64 16.34
C LEU A 413 -27.34 24.11 16.82
N ASP A 414 -26.61 24.96 16.10
CA ASP A 414 -26.48 26.40 16.42
C ASP A 414 -27.82 27.11 16.33
N VAL A 415 -28.65 26.80 15.33
CA VAL A 415 -30.01 27.34 15.21
C VAL A 415 -30.88 26.88 16.37
N LEU A 416 -30.83 25.60 16.74
CA LEU A 416 -31.58 25.05 17.87
C LEU A 416 -31.16 25.63 19.21
N VAL A 417 -29.84 25.69 19.45
CA VAL A 417 -29.27 26.29 20.67
C VAL A 417 -29.57 27.78 20.72
N GLY A 418 -29.47 28.48 19.60
CA GLY A 418 -29.84 29.90 19.51
C GLY A 418 -31.30 30.13 19.87
N ALA A 419 -32.24 29.37 19.33
CA ALA A 419 -33.67 29.46 19.65
C ALA A 419 -33.96 29.15 21.14
N GLU A 420 -33.28 28.18 21.73
CA GLU A 420 -33.44 27.88 23.15
C GLU A 420 -32.85 28.97 24.06
N LEU A 421 -31.74 29.59 23.67
CA LEU A 421 -31.18 30.74 24.39
C LEU A 421 -32.10 31.96 24.32
N GLU A 422 -32.77 32.20 23.19
CA GLU A 422 -33.79 33.25 23.08
C GLU A 422 -35.00 32.98 23.96
N ARG A 423 -35.51 31.73 24.01
CA ARG A 423 -36.58 31.31 24.92
C ARG A 423 -36.20 31.54 26.37
N ARG A 424 -34.96 31.21 26.76
CA ARG A 424 -34.45 31.48 28.10
C ARG A 424 -34.40 32.95 28.42
N ALA A 425 -33.96 33.78 27.46
CA ALA A 425 -33.93 35.23 27.65
C ALA A 425 -35.32 35.80 27.82
N ALA A 426 -36.31 35.38 27.04
CA ALA A 426 -37.72 35.75 27.18
C ALA A 426 -38.28 35.34 28.54
N ALA A 427 -38.13 34.12 28.97
CA ALA A 427 -38.55 33.61 30.28
C ALA A 427 -37.95 34.42 31.44
N ARG A 428 -36.67 34.82 31.35
CA ARG A 428 -36.01 35.69 32.33
C ARG A 428 -36.58 37.09 32.35
N ALA A 429 -36.96 37.65 31.19
CA ALA A 429 -37.59 38.98 31.12
C ALA A 429 -38.97 38.98 31.77
N GLU A 430 -39.72 37.89 31.65
CA GLU A 430 -41.01 37.66 32.28
C GLU A 430 -40.94 37.23 33.76
N LYS A 431 -39.71 37.03 34.28
CA LYS A 431 -39.39 36.50 35.61
C LYS A 431 -39.90 35.09 35.87
N ASP A 432 -40.10 34.28 34.80
CA ASP A 432 -40.38 32.85 34.89
C ASP A 432 -39.05 32.07 35.04
N TRP A 433 -38.63 31.98 36.28
CA TRP A 433 -37.34 31.32 36.62
C TRP A 433 -37.38 29.82 36.39
N ALA A 434 -38.56 29.17 36.53
CA ALA A 434 -38.70 27.76 36.29
C ALA A 434 -38.52 27.40 34.80
N ALA A 435 -39.12 28.16 33.89
CA ALA A 435 -38.93 27.98 32.47
C ALA A 435 -37.48 28.31 32.05
N ALA A 436 -36.84 29.31 32.62
CA ALA A 436 -35.46 29.70 32.32
C ALA A 436 -34.45 28.61 32.79
N ASP A 437 -34.69 27.95 33.93
CA ASP A 437 -33.85 26.88 34.44
C ASP A 437 -34.06 25.56 33.66
N ALA A 438 -35.29 25.24 33.23
CA ALA A 438 -35.54 24.10 32.36
C ALA A 438 -34.77 24.17 31.02
N VAL A 439 -34.68 25.38 30.40
CA VAL A 439 -33.86 25.58 29.19
C VAL A 439 -32.37 25.42 29.49
N ARG A 440 -31.93 25.90 30.68
CA ARG A 440 -30.52 25.72 31.08
C ARG A 440 -30.16 24.23 31.21
N GLU A 441 -31.01 23.43 31.82
CA GLU A 441 -30.79 21.98 31.97
C GLU A 441 -30.80 21.28 30.61
N PHE A 442 -31.59 21.74 29.64
CA PHE A 442 -31.63 21.16 28.30
C PHE A 442 -30.39 21.48 27.45
N VAL A 443 -29.81 22.70 27.59
CA VAL A 443 -28.70 23.16 26.73
C VAL A 443 -27.31 22.80 27.27
N PHE A 444 -27.17 22.59 28.59
CA PHE A 444 -25.87 22.37 29.26
C PHE A 444 -25.71 21.02 29.90
N PHE A 445 -26.50 20.02 29.45
CA PHE A 445 -26.28 18.63 29.82
C PHE A 445 -25.53 17.84 28.72
#